data_b7f1a13b5c8721ed548986cef0c02a3b
#
_entry.id   b7f1a13b5c8721ed548986cef0c02a3b
#
_cell.length_a   1.000
_cell.length_b   1.000
_cell.length_c   1.000
_cell.angle_alpha   90.00
_cell.angle_beta   90.00
_cell.angle_gamma   90.00
#
_symmetry.space_group_name_H-M   'P 1'
#
loop_
_entity.id
_entity.type
_entity.pdbx_description
1 polymer ?
#
loop_
_entity_poly.entity_id
_entity_poly.type
_entity_poly.pdbx_seq_one_letter_code
_entity_poly.pdbx_strand_id
1 'polypeptide(L)'
;MSEEIMLYSYNAAPLTVQRKPHTGDYEISVFGCQPETLRRGIDFGVIRKKNGEAMTKHPTLFKAGAEKVAVAYGLCQRYHMESKIENQETGFFFYAVRCDLVKIVDGKEYIITSSYGSANTREGRTGSQSPYDGANSALKMAQKRALVSAALSLGCMSDSF
;
A
#
# COMPACT_ATOMS: atom_id res chain seq x y z
N MET A 1 32.91 -2.80 -1.01
CA MET A 1 32.08 -1.70 -0.46
C MET A 1 31.42 -2.22 0.80
N SER A 2 31.57 -1.54 1.90
CA SER A 2 30.93 -1.94 3.16
C SER A 2 29.41 -1.81 3.07
N GLU A 3 28.68 -2.68 3.76
CA GLU A 3 27.20 -2.65 3.82
C GLU A 3 26.64 -1.27 4.20
N GLU A 4 27.40 -0.50 4.98
CA GLU A 4 27.06 0.86 5.41
C GLU A 4 26.95 1.87 4.25
N ILE A 5 27.80 1.76 3.24
CA ILE A 5 27.78 2.67 2.08
C ILE A 5 26.57 2.42 1.18
N MET A 6 26.11 1.16 1.08
CA MET A 6 24.94 0.84 0.28
C MET A 6 23.62 1.32 0.93
N LEU A 7 23.50 1.23 2.24
CA LEU A 7 22.36 1.78 2.97
C LEU A 7 22.29 3.31 2.86
N TYR A 8 23.43 3.98 2.94
CA TYR A 8 23.50 5.45 2.80
C TYR A 8 23.14 5.93 1.40
N SER A 9 23.56 5.24 0.35
CA SER A 9 23.22 5.61 -1.02
C SER A 9 21.74 5.37 -1.33
N TYR A 10 21.10 4.41 -0.68
CA TYR A 10 19.69 4.13 -0.84
C TYR A 10 18.79 5.17 -0.13
N ASN A 11 19.16 5.57 1.07
CA ASN A 11 18.45 6.64 1.82
C ASN A 11 18.61 8.04 1.20
N ALA A 12 19.59 8.22 0.31
CA ALA A 12 19.86 9.49 -0.36
C ALA A 12 19.20 9.60 -1.76
N ALA A 13 18.49 8.56 -2.23
CA ALA A 13 17.82 8.62 -3.53
C ALA A 13 16.58 9.54 -3.44
N PRO A 14 16.60 10.74 -4.01
CA PRO A 14 15.47 11.65 -3.91
C PRO A 14 14.29 11.07 -4.69
N LEU A 15 13.15 10.93 -4.00
CA LEU A 15 11.86 10.73 -4.64
C LEU A 15 11.37 12.08 -5.15
N THR A 16 11.03 12.16 -6.41
CA THR A 16 10.32 13.29 -6.98
C THR A 16 8.90 12.88 -7.35
N VAL A 17 7.92 13.59 -6.81
CA VAL A 17 6.49 13.44 -7.15
C VAL A 17 6.04 14.71 -7.83
N GLN A 18 5.68 14.63 -9.10
CA GLN A 18 5.23 15.78 -9.88
C GLN A 18 3.83 15.54 -10.42
N ARG A 19 2.94 16.50 -10.20
CA ARG A 19 1.60 16.47 -10.77
C ARG A 19 1.63 16.94 -12.22
N LYS A 20 1.06 16.15 -13.13
CA LYS A 20 0.89 16.54 -14.54
C LYS A 20 -0.30 17.49 -14.67
N PRO A 21 -0.12 18.74 -15.14
CA PRO A 21 -1.16 19.76 -15.06
C PRO A 21 -2.41 19.47 -15.92
N HIS A 22 -2.27 18.74 -17.02
CA HIS A 22 -3.37 18.48 -17.95
C HIS A 22 -4.20 17.23 -17.63
N THR A 23 -3.61 16.20 -17.02
CA THR A 23 -4.29 14.92 -16.72
C THR A 23 -4.65 14.80 -15.25
N GLY A 24 -3.98 15.55 -14.38
CA GLY A 24 -4.07 15.41 -12.95
C GLY A 24 -3.42 14.13 -12.41
N ASP A 25 -2.66 13.43 -13.25
CA ASP A 25 -1.84 12.27 -12.87
C ASP A 25 -0.59 12.73 -12.11
N TYR A 26 0.01 11.81 -11.36
CA TYR A 26 1.31 12.03 -10.72
C TYR A 26 2.38 11.20 -11.43
N GLU A 27 3.52 11.81 -11.66
CA GLU A 27 4.74 11.11 -12.04
C GLU A 27 5.61 10.95 -10.82
N ILE A 28 6.01 9.72 -10.53
CA ILE A 28 6.97 9.38 -9.48
C ILE A 28 8.26 8.93 -10.13
N SER A 29 9.35 9.51 -9.74
CA SER A 29 10.68 9.09 -10.16
C SER A 29 11.59 8.94 -8.95
N VAL A 30 12.35 7.86 -8.94
CA VAL A 30 13.36 7.55 -7.94
C VAL A 30 14.70 7.52 -8.66
N PHE A 31 15.71 8.14 -8.10
CA PHE A 31 17.04 8.17 -8.70
C PHE A 31 17.55 6.75 -9.04
N GLY A 32 17.94 6.53 -10.27
CA GLY A 32 18.41 5.23 -10.76
C GLY A 32 17.31 4.20 -11.10
N CYS A 33 16.04 4.59 -11.00
CA CYS A 33 14.89 3.74 -11.38
C CYS A 33 14.11 4.37 -12.53
N GLN A 34 13.31 3.56 -13.23
CA GLN A 34 12.42 4.07 -14.26
C GLN A 34 11.26 4.85 -13.63
N PRO A 35 10.92 6.02 -14.17
CA PRO A 35 9.79 6.78 -13.66
C PRO A 35 8.47 6.03 -13.91
N GLU A 36 7.56 6.12 -12.92
CA GLU A 36 6.22 5.55 -12.99
C GLU A 36 5.15 6.65 -12.98
N THR A 37 4.07 6.41 -13.68
CA THR A 37 2.94 7.34 -13.70
C THR A 37 1.78 6.79 -12.90
N LEU A 38 1.37 7.54 -11.88
CA LEU A 38 0.14 7.25 -11.13
C LEU A 38 -1.05 7.92 -11.80
N ARG A 39 -2.00 7.13 -12.26
CA ARG A 39 -3.19 7.56 -13.02
C ARG A 39 -4.36 7.79 -12.08
N ARG A 40 -4.99 8.96 -12.22
CA ARG A 40 -6.20 9.28 -11.47
C ARG A 40 -7.34 8.32 -11.80
N GLY A 41 -8.06 7.87 -10.78
CA GLY A 41 -9.17 6.91 -10.91
C GLY A 41 -8.75 5.44 -10.96
N ILE A 42 -7.47 5.13 -11.17
CA ILE A 42 -6.92 3.77 -11.23
C ILE A 42 -5.95 3.53 -10.08
N ASP A 43 -4.95 4.39 -9.96
CA ASP A 43 -3.87 4.24 -9.00
C ASP A 43 -4.12 5.07 -7.72
N PHE A 44 -4.90 6.14 -7.86
CA PHE A 44 -5.35 6.99 -6.74
C PHE A 44 -6.68 7.69 -7.08
N GLY A 45 -7.34 8.22 -6.07
CA GLY A 45 -8.56 8.98 -6.26
C GLY A 45 -9.31 9.28 -4.98
N VAL A 46 -10.41 10.00 -5.09
CA VAL A 46 -11.30 10.33 -3.97
C VAL A 46 -12.30 9.20 -3.79
N ILE A 47 -12.30 8.58 -2.62
CA ILE A 47 -13.32 7.58 -2.27
C ILE A 47 -14.64 8.31 -2.00
N ARG A 48 -15.72 7.86 -2.64
CA ARG A 48 -17.05 8.45 -2.52
C ARG A 48 -18.02 7.49 -1.83
N LYS A 49 -18.91 8.05 -1.03
CA LYS A 49 -20.08 7.36 -0.48
C LYS A 49 -21.09 7.05 -1.62
N LYS A 50 -22.08 6.21 -1.32
CA LYS A 50 -23.18 5.90 -2.28
C LYS A 50 -23.96 7.13 -2.73
N ASN A 51 -24.04 8.17 -1.90
CA ASN A 51 -24.71 9.44 -2.21
C ASN A 51 -23.83 10.41 -3.03
N GLY A 52 -22.63 9.99 -3.45
CA GLY A 52 -21.69 10.80 -4.22
C GLY A 52 -20.78 11.72 -3.42
N GLU A 53 -21.00 11.88 -2.11
CA GLU A 53 -20.12 12.67 -1.24
C GLU A 53 -18.74 12.06 -1.12
N ALA A 54 -17.70 12.90 -1.10
CA ALA A 54 -16.34 12.48 -0.85
C ALA A 54 -16.19 12.02 0.61
N MET A 55 -15.57 10.85 0.81
CA MET A 55 -15.24 10.35 2.15
C MET A 55 -13.97 11.00 2.71
N THR A 56 -13.09 11.46 1.82
CA THR A 56 -11.82 12.10 2.19
C THR A 56 -11.68 13.43 1.48
N LYS A 57 -11.03 14.39 2.13
CA LYS A 57 -10.72 15.71 1.52
C LYS A 57 -9.61 15.59 0.48
N HIS A 58 -8.67 14.70 0.72
CA HIS A 58 -7.52 14.44 -0.15
C HIS A 58 -7.71 13.14 -0.94
N PRO A 59 -7.07 13.00 -2.10
CA PRO A 59 -7.03 11.74 -2.81
C PRO A 59 -6.42 10.65 -1.94
N THR A 60 -6.83 9.41 -2.16
CA THR A 60 -6.30 8.22 -1.48
C THR A 60 -5.54 7.38 -2.48
N LEU A 61 -4.35 6.93 -2.12
CA LEU A 61 -3.59 5.96 -2.91
C LEU A 61 -4.33 4.61 -2.91
N PHE A 62 -4.52 4.02 -4.09
CA PHE A 62 -5.12 2.71 -4.22
C PHE A 62 -4.04 1.61 -4.24
N LYS A 63 -4.46 0.35 -4.15
CA LYS A 63 -3.54 -0.79 -4.20
C LYS A 63 -2.66 -0.76 -5.44
N ALA A 64 -3.23 -0.51 -6.62
CA ALA A 64 -2.48 -0.44 -7.88
C ALA A 64 -1.40 0.65 -7.85
N GLY A 65 -1.72 1.81 -7.28
CA GLY A 65 -0.74 2.88 -7.09
C GLY A 65 0.36 2.50 -6.11
N ALA A 66 0.01 1.85 -4.99
CA ALA A 66 0.99 1.38 -4.02
C ALA A 66 1.94 0.32 -4.60
N GLU A 67 1.44 -0.57 -5.45
CA GLU A 67 2.25 -1.55 -6.18
C GLU A 67 3.24 -0.86 -7.12
N LYS A 68 2.80 0.17 -7.86
CA LYS A 68 3.70 0.97 -8.73
C LYS A 68 4.77 1.72 -7.94
N VAL A 69 4.40 2.28 -6.78
CA VAL A 69 5.39 2.91 -5.89
C VAL A 69 6.45 1.90 -5.49
N ALA A 70 6.06 0.70 -5.03
CA ALA A 70 7.01 -0.34 -4.67
C ALA A 70 7.93 -0.71 -5.85
N VAL A 71 7.37 -0.86 -7.06
CA VAL A 71 8.13 -1.15 -8.29
C VAL A 71 9.10 -0.03 -8.62
N ALA A 72 8.68 1.25 -8.52
CA ALA A 72 9.55 2.40 -8.78
C ALA A 72 10.78 2.42 -7.86
N TYR A 73 10.65 1.94 -6.62
CA TYR A 73 11.77 1.77 -5.70
C TYR A 73 12.53 0.43 -5.89
N GLY A 74 12.05 -0.44 -6.78
CA GLY A 74 12.62 -1.79 -6.98
C GLY A 74 12.47 -2.66 -5.73
N LEU A 75 11.31 -2.61 -5.08
CA LEU A 75 11.01 -3.34 -3.85
C LEU A 75 10.03 -4.48 -4.09
N CYS A 76 10.20 -5.53 -3.31
CA CYS A 76 9.29 -6.66 -3.23
C CYS A 76 8.42 -6.56 -1.96
N GLN A 77 7.21 -7.11 -2.03
CA GLN A 77 6.28 -7.14 -0.90
C GLN A 77 6.41 -8.47 -0.16
N ARG A 78 6.43 -8.42 1.17
CA ARG A 78 6.34 -9.59 2.06
C ARG A 78 5.21 -9.36 3.05
N TYR A 79 4.29 -10.31 3.14
CA TYR A 79 3.16 -10.22 4.06
C TYR A 79 3.33 -11.20 5.20
N HIS A 80 3.10 -10.72 6.42
CA HIS A 80 3.13 -11.51 7.65
C HIS A 80 1.80 -11.39 8.37
N MET A 81 1.23 -12.52 8.77
CA MET A 81 0.04 -12.55 9.61
C MET A 81 0.46 -12.25 11.05
N GLU A 82 0.08 -11.08 11.56
CA GLU A 82 0.41 -10.66 12.92
C GLU A 82 -0.63 -11.14 13.93
N SER A 83 -1.91 -11.09 13.54
CA SER A 83 -3.01 -11.55 14.38
C SER A 83 -4.20 -11.97 13.54
N LYS A 84 -4.95 -12.97 14.01
CA LYS A 84 -6.21 -13.38 13.41
C LYS A 84 -7.21 -13.84 14.47
N ILE A 85 -8.48 -13.60 14.21
CA ILE A 85 -9.61 -14.16 14.93
C ILE A 85 -10.52 -14.80 13.89
N GLU A 86 -10.80 -16.07 14.05
CA GLU A 86 -11.64 -16.83 13.13
C GLU A 86 -12.72 -17.54 13.94
N ASN A 87 -13.95 -17.01 13.90
CA ASN A 87 -15.10 -17.61 14.55
C ASN A 87 -16.15 -17.99 13.50
N GLN A 88 -16.21 -19.26 13.18
CA GLN A 88 -17.11 -19.81 12.16
C GLN A 88 -18.58 -19.76 12.59
N GLU A 89 -18.88 -19.90 13.89
CA GLU A 89 -20.23 -19.88 14.41
C GLU A 89 -20.89 -18.50 14.27
N THR A 90 -20.12 -17.45 14.57
CA THR A 90 -20.60 -16.07 14.48
C THR A 90 -20.34 -15.42 13.12
N GLY A 91 -19.57 -16.06 12.25
CA GLY A 91 -19.09 -15.48 10.99
C GLY A 91 -18.16 -14.29 11.18
N PHE A 92 -17.58 -14.12 12.36
CA PHE A 92 -16.64 -13.03 12.65
C PHE A 92 -15.21 -13.47 12.33
N PHE A 93 -14.60 -12.78 11.36
CA PHE A 93 -13.21 -12.96 11.00
C PHE A 93 -12.50 -11.61 11.08
N PHE A 94 -11.35 -11.59 11.72
CA PHE A 94 -10.47 -10.42 11.84
C PHE A 94 -9.05 -10.82 11.44
N TYR A 95 -8.39 -9.97 10.69
CA TYR A 95 -7.01 -10.14 10.27
C TYR A 95 -6.23 -8.85 10.48
N ALA A 96 -5.05 -8.96 11.09
CA ALA A 96 -4.02 -7.93 11.12
C ALA A 96 -2.80 -8.46 10.39
N VAL A 97 -2.36 -7.72 9.38
CA VAL A 97 -1.26 -8.10 8.48
C VAL A 97 -0.20 -7.01 8.50
N ARG A 98 1.07 -7.42 8.60
CA ARG A 98 2.21 -6.56 8.33
C ARG A 98 2.64 -6.74 6.89
N CYS A 99 2.94 -5.64 6.21
CA CYS A 99 3.58 -5.60 4.90
C CYS A 99 4.98 -5.00 5.05
N ASP A 100 5.98 -5.80 4.74
CA ASP A 100 7.36 -5.34 4.61
C ASP A 100 7.67 -5.09 3.14
N LEU A 101 8.17 -3.91 2.81
CA LEU A 101 8.75 -3.62 1.51
C LEU A 101 10.25 -3.85 1.60
N VAL A 102 10.74 -4.83 0.85
CA VAL A 102 12.10 -5.32 0.95
C VAL A 102 12.87 -5.08 -0.34
N LYS A 103 14.15 -4.74 -0.20
CA LYS A 103 15.13 -4.72 -1.29
C LYS A 103 15.91 -6.01 -1.27
N ILE A 104 16.06 -6.62 -2.44
CA ILE A 104 16.93 -7.79 -2.61
C ILE A 104 18.24 -7.32 -3.23
N VAL A 105 19.35 -7.49 -2.52
CA VAL A 105 20.71 -7.18 -2.97
C VAL A 105 21.58 -8.39 -2.72
N ASP A 106 22.21 -8.90 -3.77
CA ASP A 106 23.09 -10.07 -3.73
C ASP A 106 22.45 -11.29 -3.02
N GLY A 107 21.15 -11.51 -3.27
CA GLY A 107 20.38 -12.59 -2.70
C GLY A 107 19.96 -12.42 -1.23
N LYS A 108 20.30 -11.29 -0.61
CA LYS A 108 19.87 -10.93 0.75
C LYS A 108 18.69 -9.97 0.70
N GLU A 109 17.75 -10.14 1.62
CA GLU A 109 16.59 -9.25 1.79
C GLU A 109 16.86 -8.20 2.86
N TYR A 110 16.60 -6.94 2.52
CA TYR A 110 16.69 -5.80 3.44
C TYR A 110 15.32 -5.14 3.54
N ILE A 111 14.78 -5.07 4.75
CA ILE A 111 13.49 -4.39 5.01
C ILE A 111 13.74 -2.88 4.95
N ILE A 112 13.06 -2.21 4.02
CA ILE A 112 13.18 -0.76 3.83
C ILE A 112 12.11 -0.03 4.64
N THR A 113 10.90 -0.55 4.63
CA THR A 113 9.79 -0.04 5.45
C THR A 113 8.81 -1.15 5.76
N SER A 114 8.13 -1.00 6.88
CA SER A 114 7.07 -1.91 7.32
C SER A 114 5.84 -1.14 7.73
N SER A 115 4.67 -1.66 7.46
CA SER A 115 3.43 -1.08 7.95
C SER A 115 2.36 -2.14 8.17
N TYR A 116 1.33 -1.78 8.91
CA TYR A 116 0.27 -2.67 9.31
C TYR A 116 -1.06 -2.29 8.66
N GLY A 117 -1.89 -3.28 8.44
CA GLY A 117 -3.27 -3.11 8.02
C GLY A 117 -4.15 -4.16 8.67
N SER A 118 -5.35 -3.79 9.05
CA SER A 118 -6.32 -4.71 9.60
C SER A 118 -7.68 -4.55 8.93
N ALA A 119 -8.47 -5.61 8.97
CA ALA A 119 -9.85 -5.61 8.53
C ALA A 119 -10.63 -6.77 9.17
N ASN A 120 -11.94 -6.64 9.19
CA ASN A 120 -12.83 -7.67 9.71
C ASN A 120 -14.11 -7.78 8.90
N THR A 121 -14.85 -8.87 9.10
CA THR A 121 -16.08 -9.17 8.35
C THR A 121 -17.26 -8.28 8.70
N ARG A 122 -17.20 -7.50 9.78
CA ARG A 122 -18.26 -6.55 10.16
C ARG A 122 -18.10 -5.18 9.52
N GLU A 123 -17.00 -4.95 8.79
CA GLU A 123 -16.77 -3.70 8.08
C GLU A 123 -17.50 -3.67 6.73
N GLY A 124 -18.28 -2.60 6.50
CA GLY A 124 -18.84 -2.26 5.19
C GLY A 124 -19.69 -3.36 4.55
N ARG A 125 -19.35 -3.73 3.33
CA ARG A 125 -20.11 -4.71 2.52
C ARG A 125 -19.86 -6.17 2.88
N THR A 126 -18.84 -6.46 3.66
CA THR A 126 -18.48 -7.84 4.01
C THR A 126 -19.52 -8.53 4.88
N GLY A 127 -20.31 -7.78 5.61
CA GLY A 127 -21.38 -8.34 6.46
C GLY A 127 -22.57 -8.97 5.70
N SER A 128 -22.67 -8.78 4.37
CA SER A 128 -23.72 -9.38 3.52
C SER A 128 -23.24 -10.59 2.70
N GLN A 129 -21.98 -10.98 2.83
CA GLN A 129 -21.38 -12.12 2.14
C GLN A 129 -21.48 -13.38 2.98
N SER A 130 -21.29 -14.55 2.35
CA SER A 130 -21.09 -15.79 3.10
C SER A 130 -19.92 -15.64 4.06
N PRO A 131 -19.89 -16.30 5.22
CA PRO A 131 -18.78 -16.19 6.17
C PRO A 131 -17.40 -16.43 5.53
N TYR A 132 -17.29 -17.39 4.62
CA TYR A 132 -16.04 -17.72 3.93
C TYR A 132 -15.60 -16.65 2.92
N ASP A 133 -16.55 -16.10 2.14
CA ASP A 133 -16.28 -14.98 1.23
C ASP A 133 -15.93 -13.73 2.01
N GLY A 134 -16.60 -13.51 3.13
CA GLY A 134 -16.30 -12.43 4.07
C GLY A 134 -14.89 -12.51 4.64
N ALA A 135 -14.45 -13.71 5.05
CA ALA A 135 -13.10 -13.95 5.57
C ALA A 135 -12.03 -13.62 4.52
N ASN A 136 -12.17 -14.13 3.29
CA ASN A 136 -11.25 -13.83 2.18
C ASN A 136 -11.22 -12.34 1.85
N SER A 137 -12.38 -11.69 1.85
CA SER A 137 -12.49 -10.24 1.60
C SER A 137 -11.80 -9.42 2.70
N ALA A 138 -11.96 -9.80 3.97
CA ALA A 138 -11.30 -9.17 5.10
C ALA A 138 -9.77 -9.33 5.02
N LEU A 139 -9.28 -10.53 4.72
CA LEU A 139 -7.85 -10.78 4.55
C LEU A 139 -7.24 -9.93 3.43
N LYS A 140 -7.87 -9.93 2.25
CA LYS A 140 -7.42 -9.09 1.11
C LYS A 140 -7.44 -7.61 1.45
N MET A 141 -8.41 -7.15 2.24
CA MET A 141 -8.51 -5.76 2.69
C MET A 141 -7.40 -5.41 3.67
N ALA A 142 -7.08 -6.29 4.62
CA ALA A 142 -5.97 -6.10 5.55
C ALA A 142 -4.63 -5.99 4.80
N GLN A 143 -4.36 -6.89 3.85
CA GLN A 143 -3.16 -6.84 3.00
C GLN A 143 -3.09 -5.54 2.19
N LYS A 144 -4.20 -5.14 1.57
CA LYS A 144 -4.27 -3.88 0.82
C LYS A 144 -3.92 -2.68 1.68
N ARG A 145 -4.50 -2.59 2.90
CA ARG A 145 -4.26 -1.49 3.83
C ARG A 145 -2.79 -1.43 4.27
N ALA A 146 -2.20 -2.59 4.59
CA ALA A 146 -0.80 -2.69 4.97
C ALA A 146 0.13 -2.21 3.85
N LEU A 147 -0.10 -2.65 2.61
CA LEU A 147 0.70 -2.23 1.45
C LEU A 147 0.59 -0.73 1.19
N VAL A 148 -0.63 -0.18 1.16
CA VAL A 148 -0.84 1.25 0.90
C VAL A 148 -0.13 2.10 1.97
N SER A 149 -0.26 1.71 3.24
CA SER A 149 0.42 2.40 4.33
C SER A 149 1.95 2.31 4.22
N ALA A 150 2.51 1.15 3.88
CA ALA A 150 3.94 0.99 3.66
C ALA A 150 4.44 1.84 2.47
N ALA A 151 3.70 1.87 1.36
CA ALA A 151 4.05 2.66 0.19
C ALA A 151 4.04 4.18 0.48
N LEU A 152 3.06 4.67 1.23
CA LEU A 152 2.99 6.09 1.62
C LEU A 152 4.18 6.50 2.50
N SER A 153 4.65 5.59 3.36
CA SER A 153 5.80 5.86 4.25
C SER A 153 7.13 5.92 3.50
N LEU A 154 7.26 5.28 2.33
CA LEU A 154 8.50 5.26 1.55
C LEU A 154 8.96 6.63 1.07
N GLY A 155 8.04 7.46 0.63
CA GLY A 155 8.36 8.70 -0.09
C GLY A 155 7.83 9.96 0.57
N CYS A 156 7.45 9.92 1.86
CA CYS A 156 6.76 11.04 2.51
C CYS A 156 5.54 11.51 1.70
N MET A 157 4.85 10.56 1.05
CA MET A 157 3.73 10.87 0.14
C MET A 157 2.42 11.18 0.87
N SER A 158 2.39 11.12 2.19
CA SER A 158 1.20 11.42 3.00
C SER A 158 0.66 12.85 2.82
N ASP A 159 1.48 13.74 2.28
CA ASP A 159 1.03 15.11 1.93
C ASP A 159 0.29 15.16 0.59
N SER A 160 0.45 14.14 -0.24
CA SER A 160 -0.16 14.06 -1.58
C SER A 160 -1.43 13.20 -1.62
N PHE A 161 -1.56 12.26 -0.66
CA PHE A 161 -2.63 11.27 -0.61
C PHE A 161 -3.25 11.13 0.79
#